data_26f2abc3e766ff8ee913ddb7a37d68b0
#
_entry.id   26f2abc3e766ff8ee913ddb7a37d68b0
#
_cell.length_a   1.000
_cell.length_b   1.000
_cell.length_c   1.000
_cell.angle_alpha   90.00
_cell.angle_beta   90.00
_cell.angle_gamma   90.00
#
_symmetry.space_group_name_H-M   'P 1'
#
loop_
_entity.id
_entity.type
_entity.pdbx_description
1 polymer ?
#
loop_
_entity_poly.entity_id
_entity_poly.type
_entity_poly.pdbx_seq_one_letter_code
_entity_poly.pdbx_strand_id
1 'polypeptide(L)'
;MPDATVKFEGARFIITMDPTRRIIADGSLVIQGQRILQVGKAVELAQAQADRVIDATDMVITPGFCNGHMHISYAHATRGIFPDDLGSAYLPNVFKLQAIMTEEEEYNTSLLAITELLKYGTTTFMDPGSTKYLDRCLDAYKQTGCRIITGTHVTDKPNPLGLPTYSTAEAIEIVETTIKHFDGQADGRISAWAMPFAPSMCSDELLLECKRLADHYGTGMTLHYNNGENYIEASVKETGLRPTQHLEKLGVLGNNVTLAHMLGQDESEVETLARTETRAVVVPTAAVKGGAGMTQTGLLPEMLDAGMAVGLATDAGNNSNLLETNRAMYLIAVLYKD
;
A
#
# COMPACT_ATOMS: atom_id res chain seq x y z
N MET A 1 -30.34 2.99 12.76
CA MET A 1 -30.16 4.01 13.82
C MET A 1 -28.98 4.87 13.37
N PRO A 2 -28.97 6.19 13.60
CA PRO A 2 -27.78 6.96 13.32
C PRO A 2 -26.61 6.38 14.13
N ASP A 3 -25.40 6.42 13.56
CA ASP A 3 -24.22 5.95 14.24
C ASP A 3 -23.98 6.72 15.54
N ALA A 4 -23.61 6.00 16.60
CA ALA A 4 -23.32 6.61 17.90
C ALA A 4 -22.14 7.59 17.78
N THR A 5 -22.23 8.69 18.51
CA THR A 5 -21.18 9.68 18.62
C THR A 5 -20.19 9.33 19.74
N VAL A 6 -18.90 9.53 19.48
CA VAL A 6 -17.84 9.37 20.49
C VAL A 6 -17.02 10.64 20.57
N LYS A 7 -16.82 11.14 21.79
CA LYS A 7 -15.95 12.29 22.08
C LYS A 7 -14.70 11.79 22.79
N PHE A 8 -13.53 12.14 22.27
CA PHE A 8 -12.25 12.07 22.98
C PHE A 8 -11.99 13.43 23.58
N GLU A 9 -11.90 13.52 24.90
CA GLU A 9 -11.85 14.79 25.61
C GLU A 9 -10.50 15.05 26.26
N GLY A 10 -9.96 16.24 26.03
CA GLY A 10 -8.79 16.75 26.72
C GLY A 10 -7.48 16.07 26.31
N ALA A 11 -7.36 15.56 25.08
CA ALA A 11 -6.14 14.94 24.62
C ALA A 11 -4.95 15.88 24.78
N ARG A 12 -3.82 15.35 25.31
CA ARG A 12 -2.60 16.12 25.51
C ARG A 12 -2.17 16.82 24.22
N PHE A 13 -2.24 16.11 23.10
CA PHE A 13 -2.07 16.66 21.76
C PHE A 13 -2.96 15.94 20.75
N ILE A 14 -3.49 16.70 19.80
CA ILE A 14 -4.06 16.17 18.57
C ILE A 14 -3.18 16.64 17.41
N ILE A 15 -2.54 15.70 16.71
CA ILE A 15 -1.73 15.97 15.52
C ILE A 15 -2.65 15.74 14.33
N THR A 16 -3.09 16.80 13.65
CA THR A 16 -4.17 16.67 12.66
C THR A 16 -3.71 16.12 11.32
N MET A 17 -2.45 16.29 10.97
CA MET A 17 -1.90 16.01 9.64
C MET A 17 -2.71 16.62 8.48
N ASP A 18 -3.47 17.67 8.78
CA ASP A 18 -4.15 18.48 7.76
C ASP A 18 -3.12 19.31 6.94
N PRO A 19 -3.53 19.98 5.85
CA PRO A 19 -2.60 20.76 5.00
C PRO A 19 -1.81 21.82 5.78
N THR A 20 -2.33 22.30 6.91
CA THR A 20 -1.64 23.27 7.80
C THR A 20 -0.85 22.59 8.91
N ARG A 21 -0.89 21.26 9.01
CA ARG A 21 -0.16 20.42 9.98
C ARG A 21 -0.32 20.91 11.43
N ARG A 22 -1.55 21.24 11.84
CA ARG A 22 -1.82 21.74 13.19
C ARG A 22 -1.52 20.70 14.25
N ILE A 23 -0.96 21.17 15.36
CA ILE A 23 -0.83 20.41 16.62
C ILE A 23 -1.66 21.16 17.65
N ILE A 24 -2.74 20.54 18.15
CA ILE A 24 -3.67 21.13 19.09
C ILE A 24 -3.36 20.57 20.48
N ALA A 25 -2.83 21.39 21.36
CA ALA A 25 -2.67 21.05 22.79
C ALA A 25 -4.02 21.14 23.49
N ASP A 26 -4.26 20.28 24.48
CA ASP A 26 -5.53 20.15 25.20
C ASP A 26 -6.71 20.06 24.23
N GLY A 27 -6.59 19.12 23.30
CA GLY A 27 -7.52 18.97 22.19
C GLY A 27 -8.68 18.03 22.49
N SER A 28 -9.82 18.25 21.85
CA SER A 28 -10.93 17.30 21.81
C SER A 28 -11.33 16.97 20.38
N LEU A 29 -11.85 15.75 20.21
CA LEU A 29 -12.27 15.19 18.92
C LEU A 29 -13.63 14.55 19.09
N VAL A 30 -14.59 14.87 18.21
CA VAL A 30 -15.90 14.22 18.14
C VAL A 30 -16.00 13.47 16.83
N ILE A 31 -16.35 12.19 16.91
CA ILE A 31 -16.59 11.32 15.74
C ILE A 31 -18.01 10.78 15.74
N GLN A 32 -18.55 10.51 14.55
CA GLN A 32 -19.79 9.79 14.37
C GLN A 32 -19.60 8.79 13.23
N GLY A 33 -19.78 7.51 13.54
CA GLY A 33 -19.52 6.44 12.57
C GLY A 33 -18.11 6.55 11.97
N GLN A 34 -18.03 6.81 10.68
CA GLN A 34 -16.77 6.91 9.93
C GLN A 34 -16.25 8.35 9.75
N ARG A 35 -16.88 9.34 10.40
CA ARG A 35 -16.60 10.76 10.14
C ARG A 35 -16.14 11.49 11.40
N ILE A 36 -15.14 12.34 11.25
CA ILE A 36 -14.78 13.36 12.23
C ILE A 36 -15.79 14.50 12.07
N LEU A 37 -16.55 14.79 13.13
CA LEU A 37 -17.51 15.89 13.14
C LEU A 37 -16.85 17.21 13.57
N GLN A 38 -16.03 17.16 14.63
CA GLN A 38 -15.38 18.33 15.19
C GLN A 38 -13.99 17.97 15.73
N VAL A 39 -13.06 18.88 15.58
CA VAL A 39 -11.71 18.81 16.18
C VAL A 39 -11.26 20.21 16.53
N GLY A 40 -10.79 20.41 17.77
CA GLY A 40 -10.37 21.70 18.27
C GLY A 40 -9.86 21.62 19.70
N LYS A 41 -9.67 22.77 20.36
CA LYS A 41 -9.32 22.81 21.78
C LYS A 41 -10.47 22.29 22.64
N ALA A 42 -10.16 21.65 23.77
CA ALA A 42 -11.16 21.10 24.66
C ALA A 42 -12.18 22.18 25.15
N VAL A 43 -11.72 23.39 25.37
CA VAL A 43 -12.59 24.51 25.77
C VAL A 43 -13.59 24.88 24.66
N GLU A 44 -13.21 24.79 23.40
CA GLU A 44 -14.07 25.08 22.24
C GLU A 44 -15.16 24.02 22.08
N LEU A 45 -14.85 22.77 22.44
CA LEU A 45 -15.74 21.63 22.34
C LEU A 45 -16.36 21.22 23.70
N ALA A 46 -16.27 22.07 24.72
CA ALA A 46 -16.79 21.76 26.06
C ALA A 46 -18.29 21.43 26.08
N GLN A 47 -19.07 22.07 25.20
CA GLN A 47 -20.53 21.87 25.09
C GLN A 47 -20.91 20.76 24.05
N ALA A 48 -19.93 20.18 23.34
CA ALA A 48 -20.22 19.14 22.37
C ALA A 48 -20.70 17.88 23.10
N GLN A 49 -21.91 17.43 22.77
CA GLN A 49 -22.52 16.22 23.32
C GLN A 49 -22.06 15.00 22.52
N ALA A 50 -21.93 13.87 23.19
CA ALA A 50 -21.67 12.58 22.57
C ALA A 50 -22.31 11.46 23.39
N ASP A 51 -22.68 10.36 22.73
CA ASP A 51 -23.22 9.16 23.39
C ASP A 51 -22.20 8.49 24.30
N ARG A 52 -20.91 8.62 23.95
CA ARG A 52 -19.79 8.13 24.74
C ARG A 52 -18.69 9.15 24.80
N VAL A 53 -18.16 9.38 26.00
CA VAL A 53 -16.99 10.22 26.24
C VAL A 53 -15.83 9.36 26.71
N ILE A 54 -14.66 9.58 26.12
CA ILE A 54 -13.40 8.93 26.48
C ILE A 54 -12.46 10.02 26.99
N ASP A 55 -11.98 9.88 28.23
CA ASP A 55 -10.92 10.71 28.75
C ASP A 55 -9.63 10.43 27.99
N ALA A 56 -9.07 11.46 27.36
CA ALA A 56 -7.88 11.37 26.54
C ALA A 56 -6.71 12.22 27.10
N THR A 57 -6.77 12.66 28.36
CA THR A 57 -5.78 13.58 28.97
C THR A 57 -4.34 13.08 28.87
N ASP A 58 -4.13 11.77 28.93
CA ASP A 58 -2.80 11.14 28.78
C ASP A 58 -2.51 10.62 27.37
N MET A 59 -3.36 10.99 26.40
CA MET A 59 -3.26 10.49 25.02
C MET A 59 -2.73 11.54 24.06
N VAL A 60 -2.04 11.05 23.02
CA VAL A 60 -1.80 11.80 21.78
C VAL A 60 -2.66 11.16 20.69
N ILE A 61 -3.49 11.96 20.05
CA ILE A 61 -4.36 11.51 18.96
C ILE A 61 -3.74 11.90 17.64
N THR A 62 -3.61 10.92 16.74
CA THR A 62 -3.15 11.09 15.35
C THR A 62 -4.12 10.42 14.40
N PRO A 63 -4.15 10.78 13.11
CA PRO A 63 -4.74 9.91 12.09
C PRO A 63 -4.09 8.52 12.13
N GLY A 64 -4.85 7.49 11.78
CA GLY A 64 -4.27 6.16 11.59
C GLY A 64 -3.24 6.16 10.47
N PHE A 65 -2.20 5.34 10.61
CA PHE A 65 -1.19 5.21 9.56
C PHE A 65 -1.76 4.60 8.29
N CYS A 66 -1.16 4.98 7.15
CA CYS A 66 -1.40 4.39 5.85
C CYS A 66 -0.18 3.54 5.46
N ASN A 67 -0.40 2.27 5.11
CA ASN A 67 0.60 1.36 4.59
C ASN A 67 0.38 1.21 3.08
N GLY A 68 1.26 1.80 2.27
CA GLY A 68 1.07 1.94 0.83
C GLY A 68 1.31 0.67 0.01
N HIS A 69 1.84 -0.39 0.62
CA HIS A 69 2.12 -1.66 -0.06
C HIS A 69 2.37 -2.77 0.96
N MET A 70 1.47 -3.76 1.01
CA MET A 70 1.66 -4.92 1.86
C MET A 70 0.82 -6.10 1.35
N HIS A 71 1.34 -7.30 1.48
CA HIS A 71 0.64 -8.52 1.08
C HIS A 71 -0.03 -9.17 2.30
N ILE A 72 -1.36 -9.24 2.29
CA ILE A 72 -2.14 -9.66 3.46
C ILE A 72 -2.15 -11.16 3.65
N SER A 73 -2.54 -11.93 2.63
CA SER A 73 -2.93 -13.32 2.81
C SER A 73 -1.76 -14.27 3.10
N TYR A 74 -1.01 -14.65 2.08
CA TYR A 74 0.08 -15.61 2.20
C TYR A 74 1.24 -15.13 3.09
N ALA A 75 1.36 -13.82 3.22
CA ALA A 75 2.49 -13.22 3.93
C ALA A 75 2.58 -13.63 5.39
N HIS A 76 1.46 -13.72 6.08
CA HIS A 76 1.40 -14.20 7.45
C HIS A 76 1.54 -15.71 7.56
N ALA A 77 0.95 -16.47 6.63
CA ALA A 77 1.08 -17.92 6.58
C ALA A 77 2.52 -18.39 6.40
N THR A 78 3.33 -17.60 5.71
CA THR A 78 4.72 -17.97 5.36
C THR A 78 5.78 -17.26 6.20
N ARG A 79 5.38 -16.41 7.14
CA ARG A 79 6.32 -15.69 8.03
C ARG A 79 7.15 -16.63 8.89
N GLY A 80 8.48 -16.47 8.83
CA GLY A 80 9.43 -17.27 9.62
C GLY A 80 9.70 -18.67 9.08
N ILE A 81 9.13 -19.07 7.93
CA ILE A 81 9.38 -20.37 7.32
C ILE A 81 10.74 -20.39 6.61
N PHE A 82 11.09 -19.29 5.96
CA PHE A 82 12.34 -19.19 5.17
C PHE A 82 13.38 -18.36 5.92
N PRO A 83 14.69 -18.74 5.85
CA PRO A 83 15.78 -17.96 6.41
C PRO A 83 15.90 -16.59 5.75
N ASP A 84 16.30 -15.58 6.54
CA ASP A 84 16.44 -14.20 6.08
C ASP A 84 17.60 -13.98 5.12
N ASP A 85 18.62 -14.86 5.15
CA ASP A 85 19.81 -14.80 4.28
C ASP A 85 19.57 -15.24 2.82
N LEU A 86 18.38 -15.76 2.52
CA LEU A 86 18.00 -16.09 1.14
C LEU A 86 17.71 -14.87 0.26
N GLY A 87 17.58 -13.67 0.86
CA GLY A 87 17.15 -12.48 0.12
C GLY A 87 15.81 -12.72 -0.59
N SER A 88 15.71 -12.41 -1.87
CA SER A 88 14.51 -12.68 -2.68
C SER A 88 14.40 -14.11 -3.23
N ALA A 89 15.41 -14.95 -3.04
CA ALA A 89 15.44 -16.31 -3.60
C ALA A 89 14.36 -17.25 -3.01
N TYR A 90 13.75 -16.90 -1.89
CA TYR A 90 12.66 -17.65 -1.28
C TYR A 90 11.29 -17.44 -1.96
N LEU A 91 11.10 -16.34 -2.70
CA LEU A 91 9.79 -15.93 -3.26
C LEU A 91 9.10 -17.02 -4.09
N PRO A 92 9.76 -17.76 -5.00
CA PRO A 92 9.09 -18.84 -5.74
C PRO A 92 8.50 -19.92 -4.81
N ASN A 93 9.13 -20.18 -3.68
CA ASN A 93 8.61 -21.17 -2.71
C ASN A 93 7.44 -20.62 -1.89
N VAL A 94 7.43 -19.32 -1.60
CA VAL A 94 6.29 -18.64 -0.98
C VAL A 94 5.05 -18.76 -1.87
N PHE A 95 5.17 -18.49 -3.16
CA PHE A 95 4.03 -18.60 -4.10
C PHE A 95 3.58 -20.04 -4.30
N LYS A 96 4.48 -21.04 -4.23
CA LYS A 96 4.08 -22.47 -4.19
C LYS A 96 3.24 -22.78 -2.95
N LEU A 97 3.58 -22.25 -1.79
CA LEU A 97 2.79 -22.42 -0.57
C LEU A 97 1.43 -21.72 -0.70
N GLN A 98 1.40 -20.50 -1.22
CA GLN A 98 0.15 -19.81 -1.48
C GLN A 98 -0.76 -20.60 -2.43
N ALA A 99 -0.20 -21.21 -3.47
CA ALA A 99 -0.97 -21.96 -4.46
C ALA A 99 -1.79 -23.10 -3.85
N ILE A 100 -1.33 -23.68 -2.74
CA ILE A 100 -2.02 -24.78 -2.02
C ILE A 100 -2.88 -24.31 -0.86
N MET A 101 -2.85 -23.02 -0.50
CA MET A 101 -3.71 -22.49 0.55
C MET A 101 -5.19 -22.62 0.17
N THR A 102 -6.01 -22.94 1.14
CA THR A 102 -7.47 -22.96 1.04
C THR A 102 -8.08 -21.58 1.26
N GLU A 103 -9.34 -21.39 0.90
CA GLU A 103 -10.10 -20.16 1.16
C GLU A 103 -10.14 -19.80 2.65
N GLU A 104 -10.30 -20.80 3.51
CA GLU A 104 -10.36 -20.61 4.97
C GLU A 104 -9.00 -20.19 5.53
N GLU A 105 -7.90 -20.73 5.02
CA GLU A 105 -6.56 -20.35 5.42
C GLU A 105 -6.25 -18.91 5.00
N GLU A 106 -6.59 -18.50 3.79
CA GLU A 106 -6.42 -17.09 3.37
C GLU A 106 -7.27 -16.13 4.20
N TYR A 107 -8.53 -16.49 4.47
CA TYR A 107 -9.41 -15.72 5.33
C TYR A 107 -8.82 -15.51 6.73
N ASN A 108 -8.41 -16.60 7.39
CA ASN A 108 -7.85 -16.54 8.74
C ASN A 108 -6.52 -15.78 8.78
N THR A 109 -5.67 -15.97 7.77
CA THR A 109 -4.40 -15.25 7.64
C THR A 109 -4.62 -13.76 7.42
N SER A 110 -5.63 -13.41 6.61
CA SER A 110 -6.02 -12.02 6.39
C SER A 110 -6.52 -11.36 7.68
N LEU A 111 -7.35 -12.03 8.47
CA LEU A 111 -7.78 -11.54 9.79
C LEU A 111 -6.60 -11.29 10.71
N LEU A 112 -5.63 -12.21 10.75
CA LEU A 112 -4.44 -12.07 11.58
C LEU A 112 -3.59 -10.89 11.16
N ALA A 113 -3.32 -10.75 9.86
CA ALA A 113 -2.56 -9.64 9.30
C ALA A 113 -3.21 -8.29 9.58
N ILE A 114 -4.52 -8.17 9.33
CA ILE A 114 -5.26 -6.93 9.58
C ILE A 114 -5.28 -6.59 11.08
N THR A 115 -5.43 -7.61 11.94
CA THR A 115 -5.38 -7.40 13.40
C THR A 115 -4.01 -6.84 13.83
N GLU A 116 -2.93 -7.34 13.27
CA GLU A 116 -1.57 -6.83 13.53
C GLU A 116 -1.44 -5.38 13.07
N LEU A 117 -1.88 -5.07 11.84
CA LEU A 117 -1.88 -3.69 11.30
C LEU A 117 -2.64 -2.72 12.23
N LEU A 118 -3.86 -3.07 12.60
CA LEU A 118 -4.70 -2.24 13.47
C LEU A 118 -4.07 -2.03 14.86
N LYS A 119 -3.46 -3.08 15.43
CA LYS A 119 -2.75 -2.98 16.73
C LYS A 119 -1.56 -2.04 16.68
N TYR A 120 -0.90 -1.91 15.52
CA TYR A 120 0.17 -0.95 15.28
C TYR A 120 -0.31 0.41 14.75
N GLY A 121 -1.62 0.66 14.78
CA GLY A 121 -2.20 1.95 14.39
C GLY A 121 -2.33 2.16 12.88
N THR A 122 -2.14 1.15 12.06
CA THR A 122 -2.36 1.22 10.62
C THR A 122 -3.82 0.94 10.33
N THR A 123 -4.56 1.93 9.82
CA THR A 123 -6.00 1.84 9.56
C THR A 123 -6.36 1.79 8.09
N THR A 124 -5.42 2.15 7.23
CA THR A 124 -5.57 2.11 5.77
C THR A 124 -4.35 1.42 5.15
N PHE A 125 -4.55 0.50 4.24
CA PHE A 125 -3.46 -0.20 3.58
C PHE A 125 -3.82 -0.64 2.17
N MET A 126 -2.79 -0.90 1.37
CA MET A 126 -2.92 -1.39 0.00
C MET A 126 -2.33 -2.81 -0.08
N ASP A 127 -3.17 -3.78 -0.47
CA ASP A 127 -2.73 -5.10 -0.93
C ASP A 127 -2.62 -5.07 -2.46
N PRO A 128 -1.43 -5.26 -3.05
CA PRO A 128 -1.22 -5.16 -4.48
C PRO A 128 -1.78 -6.36 -5.27
N GLY A 129 -2.87 -6.94 -4.81
CA GLY A 129 -3.63 -7.96 -5.51
C GLY A 129 -3.16 -9.39 -5.29
N SER A 130 -2.44 -9.65 -4.21
CA SER A 130 -1.86 -10.97 -3.93
C SER A 130 -2.81 -11.98 -3.29
N THR A 131 -4.02 -11.55 -2.93
CA THR A 131 -5.04 -12.43 -2.32
C THR A 131 -5.71 -13.29 -3.40
N LYS A 132 -5.58 -14.62 -3.28
CA LYS A 132 -6.11 -15.57 -4.27
C LYS A 132 -7.64 -15.73 -4.17
N TYR A 133 -8.18 -15.79 -2.97
CA TYR A 133 -9.61 -15.93 -2.71
C TYR A 133 -10.22 -14.61 -2.22
N LEU A 134 -10.22 -13.59 -3.09
CA LEU A 134 -10.59 -12.23 -2.74
C LEU A 134 -12.04 -12.12 -2.23
N ASP A 135 -12.98 -12.88 -2.82
CA ASP A 135 -14.37 -12.93 -2.36
C ASP A 135 -14.49 -13.40 -0.90
N ARG A 136 -13.74 -14.44 -0.55
CA ARG A 136 -13.72 -14.94 0.83
C ARG A 136 -13.06 -13.95 1.79
N CYS A 137 -12.00 -13.29 1.37
CA CYS A 137 -11.29 -12.30 2.17
C CYS A 137 -12.08 -10.99 2.34
N LEU A 138 -13.04 -10.70 1.46
CA LEU A 138 -13.97 -9.58 1.61
C LEU A 138 -14.71 -9.62 2.96
N ASP A 139 -15.04 -10.82 3.44
CA ASP A 139 -15.67 -11.01 4.77
C ASP A 139 -14.71 -10.55 5.88
N ALA A 140 -13.41 -10.87 5.79
CA ALA A 140 -12.40 -10.41 6.75
C ALA A 140 -12.28 -8.88 6.74
N TYR A 141 -12.30 -8.25 5.56
CA TYR A 141 -12.24 -6.80 5.43
C TYR A 141 -13.46 -6.11 6.03
N LYS A 142 -14.66 -6.65 5.79
CA LYS A 142 -15.91 -6.16 6.39
C LYS A 142 -15.93 -6.33 7.90
N GLN A 143 -15.54 -7.49 8.39
CA GLN A 143 -15.52 -7.83 9.83
C GLN A 143 -14.56 -6.97 10.62
N THR A 144 -13.37 -6.71 10.11
CA THR A 144 -12.34 -5.91 10.79
C THR A 144 -12.61 -4.41 10.75
N GLY A 145 -13.45 -3.95 9.82
CA GLY A 145 -13.72 -2.54 9.62
C GLY A 145 -12.55 -1.75 9.02
N CYS A 146 -11.52 -2.40 8.50
CA CYS A 146 -10.36 -1.75 7.89
C CYS A 146 -10.73 -0.94 6.63
N ARG A 147 -9.82 -0.05 6.24
CA ARG A 147 -9.83 0.57 4.91
C ARG A 147 -8.75 -0.09 4.06
N ILE A 148 -9.15 -0.64 2.92
CA ILE A 148 -8.24 -1.36 2.04
C ILE A 148 -8.39 -0.91 0.59
N ILE A 149 -7.24 -0.77 -0.07
CA ILE A 149 -7.15 -0.77 -1.52
C ILE A 149 -6.69 -2.16 -1.93
N THR A 150 -7.47 -2.86 -2.75
CA THR A 150 -7.22 -4.24 -3.14
C THR A 150 -7.48 -4.45 -4.63
N GLY A 151 -7.25 -5.64 -5.11
CA GLY A 151 -7.47 -6.03 -6.51
C GLY A 151 -7.00 -7.47 -6.73
N THR A 152 -6.94 -7.86 -7.97
CA THR A 152 -6.29 -9.11 -8.38
C THR A 152 -5.07 -8.77 -9.22
N HIS A 153 -3.90 -9.23 -8.81
CA HIS A 153 -2.72 -9.04 -9.63
C HIS A 153 -2.76 -9.93 -10.87
N VAL A 154 -2.28 -9.41 -11.98
CA VAL A 154 -2.24 -10.12 -13.26
C VAL A 154 -0.86 -10.05 -13.88
N THR A 155 -0.51 -11.13 -14.59
CA THR A 155 0.67 -11.22 -15.46
C THR A 155 0.26 -11.90 -16.77
N ASP A 156 0.79 -11.45 -17.90
CA ASP A 156 0.59 -12.06 -19.22
C ASP A 156 1.90 -12.45 -19.91
N LYS A 157 3.03 -12.32 -19.20
CA LYS A 157 4.34 -12.85 -19.60
C LYS A 157 4.80 -13.96 -18.64
N PRO A 158 5.57 -14.94 -19.10
CA PRO A 158 6.23 -15.92 -18.24
C PRO A 158 7.03 -15.21 -17.14
N ASN A 159 6.93 -15.72 -15.91
CA ASN A 159 7.59 -15.09 -14.78
C ASN A 159 8.35 -16.11 -13.91
N PRO A 160 9.46 -15.69 -13.25
CA PRO A 160 10.28 -16.58 -12.44
C PRO A 160 9.66 -16.94 -11.08
N LEU A 161 8.55 -16.27 -10.71
CA LEU A 161 7.90 -16.46 -9.42
C LEU A 161 6.91 -17.62 -9.41
N GLY A 162 6.54 -18.14 -10.59
CA GLY A 162 5.53 -19.18 -10.74
C GLY A 162 4.10 -18.67 -10.50
N LEU A 163 3.88 -17.38 -10.69
CA LEU A 163 2.55 -16.78 -10.65
C LEU A 163 1.72 -17.23 -11.86
N PRO A 164 0.39 -17.27 -11.75
CA PRO A 164 -0.48 -17.53 -12.89
C PRO A 164 -0.18 -16.56 -14.03
N THR A 165 -0.06 -17.09 -15.23
CA THR A 165 0.12 -16.30 -16.45
C THR A 165 -1.13 -16.45 -17.30
N TYR A 166 -1.78 -15.36 -17.62
CA TYR A 166 -3.01 -15.30 -18.39
C TYR A 166 -2.73 -14.88 -19.84
N SER A 167 -3.66 -15.05 -20.74
CA SER A 167 -3.66 -14.25 -21.96
C SER A 167 -3.93 -12.79 -21.61
N THR A 168 -3.49 -11.85 -22.44
CA THR A 168 -3.72 -10.41 -22.20
C THR A 168 -5.22 -10.13 -22.05
N ALA A 169 -6.06 -10.73 -22.88
CA ALA A 169 -7.52 -10.55 -22.81
C ALA A 169 -8.12 -11.07 -21.49
N GLU A 170 -7.72 -12.25 -21.01
CA GLU A 170 -8.16 -12.77 -19.70
C GLU A 170 -7.68 -11.89 -18.56
N ALA A 171 -6.43 -11.42 -18.61
CA ALA A 171 -5.89 -10.52 -17.58
C ALA A 171 -6.68 -9.21 -17.50
N ILE A 172 -7.04 -8.61 -18.63
CA ILE A 172 -7.88 -7.39 -18.71
C ILE A 172 -9.27 -7.67 -18.11
N GLU A 173 -9.91 -8.78 -18.47
CA GLU A 173 -11.23 -9.18 -17.95
C GLU A 173 -11.20 -9.38 -16.43
N ILE A 174 -10.14 -10.01 -15.89
CA ILE A 174 -9.94 -10.18 -14.44
C ILE A 174 -9.88 -8.82 -13.75
N VAL A 175 -9.05 -7.90 -14.25
CA VAL A 175 -8.91 -6.56 -13.66
C VAL A 175 -10.23 -5.81 -13.69
N GLU A 176 -10.91 -5.77 -14.82
CA GLU A 176 -12.18 -5.06 -14.97
C GLU A 176 -13.26 -5.64 -14.06
N THR A 177 -13.39 -6.96 -14.02
CA THR A 177 -14.36 -7.65 -13.17
C THR A 177 -14.08 -7.39 -11.69
N THR A 178 -12.82 -7.42 -11.29
CA THR A 178 -12.40 -7.13 -9.91
C THR A 178 -12.78 -5.70 -9.52
N ILE A 179 -12.49 -4.70 -10.35
CA ILE A 179 -12.87 -3.31 -10.07
C ILE A 179 -14.39 -3.19 -9.92
N LYS A 180 -15.16 -3.71 -10.88
CA LYS A 180 -16.63 -3.64 -10.87
C LYS A 180 -17.25 -4.29 -9.63
N HIS A 181 -16.65 -5.37 -9.13
CA HIS A 181 -17.23 -6.15 -8.04
C HIS A 181 -16.85 -5.59 -6.66
N PHE A 182 -15.61 -5.12 -6.48
CA PHE A 182 -15.09 -4.78 -5.16
C PHE A 182 -15.04 -3.27 -4.87
N ASP A 183 -14.95 -2.41 -5.88
CA ASP A 183 -14.81 -0.97 -5.63
C ASP A 183 -16.07 -0.40 -4.98
N GLY A 184 -15.86 0.42 -3.94
CA GLY A 184 -16.94 1.05 -3.16
C GLY A 184 -17.62 0.15 -2.13
N GLN A 185 -17.25 -1.12 -1.99
CA GLN A 185 -17.81 -2.04 -1.00
C GLN A 185 -17.59 -1.52 0.44
N ALA A 186 -18.41 -2.03 1.40
CA ALA A 186 -18.33 -1.68 2.82
C ALA A 186 -18.39 -0.15 3.06
N ASP A 187 -19.36 0.51 2.43
CA ASP A 187 -19.59 1.97 2.52
C ASP A 187 -18.34 2.79 2.11
N GLY A 188 -17.65 2.37 1.06
CA GLY A 188 -16.46 3.02 0.51
C GLY A 188 -15.16 2.77 1.30
N ARG A 189 -15.15 1.80 2.24
CA ARG A 189 -13.92 1.40 2.92
C ARG A 189 -13.04 0.47 2.09
N ILE A 190 -13.62 -0.19 1.08
CA ILE A 190 -12.91 -1.06 0.16
C ILE A 190 -12.87 -0.36 -1.20
N SER A 191 -11.67 -0.15 -1.70
CA SER A 191 -11.42 0.32 -3.08
C SER A 191 -10.74 -0.78 -3.87
N ALA A 192 -11.10 -0.90 -5.16
CA ALA A 192 -10.45 -1.84 -6.06
C ALA A 192 -9.70 -1.11 -7.18
N TRP A 193 -8.42 -1.47 -7.37
CA TRP A 193 -7.53 -0.84 -8.33
C TRP A 193 -7.05 -1.83 -9.39
N ALA A 194 -6.58 -1.32 -10.52
CA ALA A 194 -5.86 -2.12 -11.51
C ALA A 194 -4.46 -2.48 -10.97
N MET A 195 -4.11 -3.77 -11.01
CA MET A 195 -2.90 -4.29 -10.37
C MET A 195 -2.09 -5.21 -11.31
N PRO A 196 -1.52 -4.69 -12.43
CA PRO A 196 -0.51 -5.44 -13.17
C PRO A 196 0.68 -5.66 -12.23
N PHE A 197 1.22 -6.89 -12.20
CA PHE A 197 2.19 -7.24 -11.15
C PHE A 197 3.47 -6.41 -11.22
N ALA A 198 4.12 -6.38 -12.36
CA ALA A 198 5.34 -5.62 -12.60
C ALA A 198 5.56 -5.40 -14.11
N PRO A 199 6.26 -4.33 -14.55
CA PRO A 199 6.50 -4.09 -15.98
C PRO A 199 7.18 -5.25 -16.69
N SER A 200 8.11 -5.94 -16.04
CA SER A 200 8.81 -7.10 -16.61
C SER A 200 7.94 -8.34 -16.79
N MET A 201 6.77 -8.41 -16.16
CA MET A 201 5.84 -9.55 -16.19
C MET A 201 4.54 -9.25 -16.92
N CYS A 202 4.42 -8.04 -17.47
CA CYS A 202 3.25 -7.58 -18.19
C CYS A 202 3.64 -7.08 -19.58
N SER A 203 2.79 -7.34 -20.58
CA SER A 203 2.94 -6.73 -21.89
C SER A 203 2.61 -5.25 -21.87
N ASP A 204 3.09 -4.50 -22.85
CA ASP A 204 2.74 -3.10 -23.04
C ASP A 204 1.23 -2.91 -23.18
N GLU A 205 0.57 -3.83 -23.89
CA GLU A 205 -0.89 -3.85 -24.05
C GLU A 205 -1.61 -3.99 -22.69
N LEU A 206 -1.19 -4.94 -21.84
CA LEU A 206 -1.78 -5.13 -20.52
C LEU A 206 -1.58 -3.89 -19.63
N LEU A 207 -0.37 -3.29 -19.63
CA LEU A 207 -0.09 -2.07 -18.86
C LEU A 207 -0.97 -0.91 -19.30
N LEU A 208 -1.13 -0.69 -20.60
CA LEU A 208 -1.99 0.34 -21.18
C LEU A 208 -3.47 0.12 -20.82
N GLU A 209 -3.97 -1.10 -20.95
CA GLU A 209 -5.36 -1.42 -20.63
C GLU A 209 -5.64 -1.31 -19.13
N CYS A 210 -4.72 -1.72 -18.25
CA CYS A 210 -4.83 -1.49 -16.81
C CYS A 210 -4.94 0.01 -16.48
N LYS A 211 -4.12 0.86 -17.13
CA LYS A 211 -4.20 2.31 -16.98
C LYS A 211 -5.53 2.86 -17.49
N ARG A 212 -5.98 2.41 -18.67
CA ARG A 212 -7.26 2.81 -19.26
C ARG A 212 -8.45 2.43 -18.35
N LEU A 213 -8.44 1.23 -17.76
CA LEU A 213 -9.47 0.79 -16.81
C LEU A 213 -9.47 1.64 -15.54
N ALA A 214 -8.28 1.91 -14.97
CA ALA A 214 -8.16 2.79 -13.81
C ALA A 214 -8.76 4.18 -14.09
N ASP A 215 -8.46 4.77 -15.25
CA ASP A 215 -9.00 6.06 -15.67
C ASP A 215 -10.52 6.01 -15.91
N HIS A 216 -11.00 4.96 -16.57
CA HIS A 216 -12.42 4.79 -16.90
C HIS A 216 -13.30 4.67 -15.65
N TYR A 217 -12.84 3.92 -14.66
CA TYR A 217 -13.58 3.71 -13.41
C TYR A 217 -13.27 4.75 -12.33
N GLY A 218 -12.36 5.69 -12.58
CA GLY A 218 -11.94 6.71 -11.62
C GLY A 218 -11.20 6.13 -10.41
N THR A 219 -10.54 4.98 -10.58
CA THR A 219 -9.73 4.31 -9.57
C THR A 219 -8.24 4.54 -9.79
N GLY A 220 -7.38 3.79 -9.13
CA GLY A 220 -5.94 3.84 -9.33
C GLY A 220 -5.38 2.60 -10.00
N MET A 221 -4.09 2.68 -10.29
CA MET A 221 -3.25 1.57 -10.73
C MET A 221 -2.03 1.48 -9.81
N THR A 222 -1.67 0.26 -9.40
CA THR A 222 -0.43 0.04 -8.64
C THR A 222 0.31 -1.18 -9.17
N LEU A 223 1.64 -1.15 -9.08
CA LEU A 223 2.51 -2.24 -9.51
C LEU A 223 3.82 -2.26 -8.71
N HIS A 224 4.43 -3.44 -8.60
CA HIS A 224 5.82 -3.56 -8.19
C HIS A 224 6.68 -2.93 -9.29
N TYR A 225 7.48 -1.95 -8.91
CA TYR A 225 8.22 -1.20 -9.92
C TYR A 225 9.68 -1.66 -9.94
N ASN A 226 10.55 -1.04 -9.19
CA ASN A 226 11.99 -1.32 -9.16
C ASN A 226 12.41 -1.79 -7.76
N ASN A 227 12.89 -3.03 -7.68
CA ASN A 227 13.40 -3.62 -6.45
C ASN A 227 14.90 -3.97 -6.56
N GLY A 228 15.65 -3.15 -7.33
CA GLY A 228 17.09 -3.28 -7.51
C GLY A 228 17.54 -3.16 -8.97
N GLU A 229 18.85 -3.14 -9.17
CA GLU A 229 19.50 -2.84 -10.46
C GLU A 229 19.19 -3.88 -11.56
N ASN A 230 19.01 -5.14 -11.20
CA ASN A 230 18.64 -6.20 -12.13
C ASN A 230 17.31 -5.94 -12.88
N TYR A 231 16.38 -5.19 -12.28
CA TYR A 231 15.13 -4.79 -12.93
C TYR A 231 15.37 -3.73 -14.01
N ILE A 232 16.33 -2.82 -13.76
CA ILE A 232 16.73 -1.80 -14.72
C ILE A 232 17.42 -2.44 -15.91
N GLU A 233 18.40 -3.30 -15.65
CA GLU A 233 19.12 -4.04 -16.70
C GLU A 233 18.16 -4.87 -17.57
N ALA A 234 17.18 -5.54 -16.95
CA ALA A 234 16.17 -6.30 -17.69
C ALA A 234 15.33 -5.39 -18.60
N SER A 235 14.87 -4.24 -18.11
CA SER A 235 14.10 -3.27 -18.88
C SER A 235 14.92 -2.73 -20.06
N VAL A 236 16.15 -2.30 -19.81
CA VAL A 236 17.03 -1.78 -20.87
C VAL A 236 17.34 -2.84 -21.91
N LYS A 237 17.56 -4.09 -21.51
CA LYS A 237 17.79 -5.21 -22.44
C LYS A 237 16.57 -5.50 -23.31
N GLU A 238 15.37 -5.44 -22.74
CA GLU A 238 14.12 -5.78 -23.44
C GLU A 238 13.62 -4.63 -24.32
N THR A 239 13.64 -3.41 -23.81
CA THR A 239 12.96 -2.25 -24.41
C THR A 239 13.91 -1.18 -24.94
N GLY A 240 15.19 -1.24 -24.59
CA GLY A 240 16.19 -0.19 -24.83
C GLY A 240 16.03 1.04 -23.91
N LEU A 241 15.12 0.99 -22.93
CA LEU A 241 14.76 2.11 -22.06
C LEU A 241 14.83 1.69 -20.60
N ARG A 242 15.12 2.67 -19.71
CA ARG A 242 14.95 2.49 -18.27
C ARG A 242 13.45 2.37 -17.94
N PRO A 243 13.09 1.76 -16.80
CA PRO A 243 11.68 1.48 -16.49
C PRO A 243 10.76 2.69 -16.52
N THR A 244 11.17 3.83 -15.94
CA THR A 244 10.35 5.06 -15.96
C THR A 244 10.19 5.60 -17.39
N GLN A 245 11.26 5.60 -18.17
CA GLN A 245 11.23 6.07 -19.58
C GLN A 245 10.30 5.19 -20.43
N HIS A 246 10.29 3.88 -20.16
CA HIS A 246 9.39 2.95 -20.84
C HIS A 246 7.92 3.24 -20.48
N LEU A 247 7.59 3.34 -19.17
CA LEU A 247 6.23 3.64 -18.72
C LEU A 247 5.75 5.02 -19.20
N GLU A 248 6.65 6.02 -19.23
CA GLU A 248 6.32 7.34 -19.79
C GLU A 248 6.00 7.28 -21.28
N LYS A 249 6.85 6.62 -22.07
CA LYS A 249 6.64 6.41 -23.50
C LYS A 249 5.31 5.70 -23.81
N LEU A 250 4.91 4.78 -22.97
CA LEU A 250 3.61 4.11 -23.06
C LEU A 250 2.43 5.01 -22.63
N GLY A 251 2.67 6.09 -21.90
CA GLY A 251 1.60 6.93 -21.35
C GLY A 251 0.91 6.32 -20.13
N VAL A 252 1.61 5.44 -19.41
CA VAL A 252 1.07 4.74 -18.22
C VAL A 252 1.20 5.58 -16.95
N LEU A 253 2.16 6.53 -16.89
CA LEU A 253 2.38 7.38 -15.72
C LEU A 253 1.23 8.39 -15.51
N GLY A 254 1.01 8.79 -14.26
CA GLY A 254 -0.02 9.78 -13.90
C GLY A 254 -0.37 9.79 -12.43
N ASN A 255 -1.17 10.77 -12.03
CA ASN A 255 -1.53 11.04 -10.63
C ASN A 255 -2.38 9.96 -9.94
N ASN A 256 -2.92 9.00 -10.68
CA ASN A 256 -3.61 7.82 -10.17
C ASN A 256 -2.77 6.54 -10.26
N VAL A 257 -1.47 6.66 -10.57
CA VAL A 257 -0.52 5.55 -10.61
C VAL A 257 0.39 5.59 -9.39
N THR A 258 0.55 4.45 -8.74
CA THR A 258 1.42 4.29 -7.57
C THR A 258 2.46 3.19 -7.85
N LEU A 259 3.73 3.55 -7.76
CA LEU A 259 4.86 2.66 -8.00
C LEU A 259 5.48 2.23 -6.66
N ALA A 260 5.65 0.92 -6.45
CA ALA A 260 6.19 0.38 -5.21
C ALA A 260 7.68 0.03 -5.31
N HIS A 261 8.39 0.06 -4.17
CA HIS A 261 9.81 -0.17 -3.91
C HIS A 261 10.73 0.99 -4.23
N MET A 262 10.74 1.52 -5.43
CA MET A 262 11.46 2.74 -5.81
C MET A 262 12.98 2.66 -5.54
N LEU A 263 13.64 1.64 -6.09
CA LEU A 263 15.09 1.48 -6.00
C LEU A 263 15.76 1.59 -7.38
N GLY A 264 16.94 2.22 -7.43
CA GLY A 264 17.74 2.29 -8.64
C GLY A 264 17.28 3.32 -9.68
N GLN A 265 16.40 4.26 -9.33
CA GLN A 265 16.10 5.41 -10.18
C GLN A 265 17.33 6.31 -10.31
N ASP A 266 17.42 7.04 -11.42
CA ASP A 266 18.28 8.22 -11.53
C ASP A 266 17.47 9.52 -11.36
N GLU A 267 18.17 10.65 -11.27
CA GLU A 267 17.54 11.96 -11.07
C GLU A 267 16.54 12.31 -12.20
N SER A 268 16.83 11.93 -13.44
CA SER A 268 15.95 12.21 -14.57
C SER A 268 14.63 11.43 -14.50
N GLU A 269 14.67 10.22 -13.92
CA GLU A 269 13.47 9.43 -13.64
C GLU A 269 12.65 10.05 -12.52
N VAL A 270 13.28 10.60 -11.47
CA VAL A 270 12.59 11.34 -10.40
C VAL A 270 11.89 12.58 -10.97
N GLU A 271 12.58 13.36 -11.82
CA GLU A 271 11.97 14.53 -12.51
C GLU A 271 10.76 14.12 -13.35
N THR A 272 10.84 13.01 -14.06
CA THR A 272 9.75 12.48 -14.88
C THR A 272 8.55 12.08 -14.01
N LEU A 273 8.79 11.36 -12.93
CA LEU A 273 7.74 10.94 -11.98
C LEU A 273 7.08 12.14 -11.29
N ALA A 274 7.86 13.13 -10.89
CA ALA A 274 7.34 14.36 -10.31
C ALA A 274 6.47 15.15 -11.31
N ARG A 275 6.94 15.33 -12.55
CA ARG A 275 6.21 16.05 -13.61
C ARG A 275 4.91 15.36 -14.00
N THR A 276 4.86 14.04 -13.97
CA THR A 276 3.65 13.25 -14.25
C THR A 276 2.75 13.08 -13.02
N GLU A 277 3.13 13.64 -11.87
CA GLU A 277 2.43 13.47 -10.59
C GLU A 277 2.29 12.00 -10.16
N THR A 278 3.13 11.10 -10.68
CA THR A 278 3.13 9.69 -10.33
C THR A 278 3.56 9.51 -8.89
N ARG A 279 2.82 8.69 -8.15
CA ARG A 279 3.04 8.46 -6.71
C ARG A 279 4.06 7.36 -6.48
N ALA A 280 4.84 7.52 -5.44
CA ALA A 280 5.85 6.56 -5.01
C ALA A 280 5.49 5.92 -3.67
N VAL A 281 5.86 4.66 -3.48
CA VAL A 281 5.84 3.99 -2.19
C VAL A 281 7.19 3.33 -1.95
N VAL A 282 7.89 3.77 -0.90
CA VAL A 282 9.16 3.18 -0.48
C VAL A 282 8.92 2.10 0.58
N VAL A 283 9.69 1.03 0.50
CA VAL A 283 9.50 -0.20 1.29
C VAL A 283 10.79 -0.54 2.05
N PRO A 284 11.13 0.22 3.10
CA PRO A 284 12.45 0.17 3.73
C PRO A 284 12.76 -1.16 4.40
N THR A 285 11.79 -1.79 5.05
CA THR A 285 11.99 -3.06 5.75
C THR A 285 12.37 -4.19 4.80
N ALA A 286 11.67 -4.31 3.67
CA ALA A 286 11.97 -5.28 2.63
C ALA A 286 13.32 -5.01 1.96
N ALA A 287 13.59 -3.75 1.63
CA ALA A 287 14.83 -3.33 0.98
C ALA A 287 16.06 -3.63 1.84
N VAL A 288 16.01 -3.30 3.14
CA VAL A 288 17.13 -3.54 4.07
C VAL A 288 17.33 -5.03 4.31
N LYS A 289 16.25 -5.78 4.57
CA LYS A 289 16.33 -7.23 4.79
C LYS A 289 16.81 -7.97 3.52
N GLY A 290 16.37 -7.55 2.35
CA GLY A 290 16.78 -8.12 1.07
C GLY A 290 18.18 -7.69 0.60
N GLY A 291 18.84 -6.77 1.31
CA GLY A 291 20.15 -6.23 0.90
C GLY A 291 20.10 -5.46 -0.43
N ALA A 292 18.97 -4.78 -0.71
CA ALA A 292 18.71 -4.15 -2.01
C ALA A 292 19.37 -2.76 -2.18
N GLY A 293 20.24 -2.35 -1.26
CA GLY A 293 21.04 -1.12 -1.37
C GLY A 293 20.22 0.17 -1.27
N MET A 294 19.19 0.21 -0.46
CA MET A 294 18.23 1.32 -0.38
C MET A 294 18.88 2.69 -0.19
N THR A 295 19.91 2.80 0.67
CA THR A 295 20.61 4.06 0.93
C THR A 295 21.59 4.45 -0.19
N GLN A 296 21.87 3.54 -1.10
CA GLN A 296 22.78 3.76 -2.23
C GLN A 296 22.03 4.05 -3.54
N THR A 297 20.87 3.45 -3.70
CA THR A 297 20.11 3.47 -4.96
C THR A 297 18.70 4.04 -4.83
N GLY A 298 18.22 4.29 -3.61
CA GLY A 298 16.92 4.90 -3.36
C GLY A 298 17.05 6.42 -3.22
N LEU A 299 16.37 7.17 -4.06
CA LEU A 299 16.40 8.64 -4.11
C LEU A 299 15.23 9.25 -3.33
N LEU A 300 15.02 8.80 -2.07
CA LEU A 300 13.91 9.32 -1.26
C LEU A 300 14.03 10.84 -0.98
N PRO A 301 15.17 11.39 -0.57
CA PRO A 301 15.34 12.83 -0.37
C PRO A 301 15.00 13.61 -1.65
N GLU A 302 15.52 13.17 -2.79
CA GLU A 302 15.33 13.79 -4.09
C GLU A 302 13.86 13.74 -4.53
N MET A 303 13.15 12.63 -4.30
CA MET A 303 11.71 12.52 -4.54
C MET A 303 10.90 13.51 -3.68
N LEU A 304 11.27 13.68 -2.41
CA LEU A 304 10.61 14.63 -1.52
C LEU A 304 10.90 16.08 -1.91
N ASP A 305 12.15 16.40 -2.28
CA ASP A 305 12.56 17.74 -2.73
C ASP A 305 11.89 18.10 -4.06
N ALA A 306 11.67 17.13 -4.95
CA ALA A 306 10.89 17.28 -6.17
C ALA A 306 9.37 17.42 -5.92
N GLY A 307 8.91 17.36 -4.67
CA GLY A 307 7.51 17.51 -4.28
C GLY A 307 6.63 16.30 -4.61
N MET A 308 7.21 15.13 -4.83
CA MET A 308 6.44 13.92 -5.11
C MET A 308 5.62 13.47 -3.90
N ALA A 309 4.45 12.88 -4.16
CA ALA A 309 3.69 12.17 -3.15
C ALA A 309 4.35 10.82 -2.87
N VAL A 310 5.05 10.71 -1.74
CA VAL A 310 5.76 9.50 -1.31
C VAL A 310 5.11 8.91 -0.08
N GLY A 311 4.69 7.64 -0.18
CA GLY A 311 4.19 6.84 0.92
C GLY A 311 5.23 5.86 1.45
N LEU A 312 4.96 5.32 2.65
CA LEU A 312 5.74 4.25 3.27
C LEU A 312 4.96 2.94 3.29
N ALA A 313 5.70 1.84 3.29
CA ALA A 313 5.13 0.51 3.37
C ALA A 313 6.01 -0.47 4.13
N THR A 314 5.40 -1.57 4.57
CA THR A 314 6.09 -2.67 5.23
C THR A 314 6.41 -3.82 4.29
N ASP A 315 5.72 -3.94 3.16
CA ASP A 315 5.68 -5.17 2.37
C ASP A 315 5.06 -6.35 3.14
N ALA A 316 5.22 -7.54 2.63
CA ALA A 316 4.73 -8.78 3.20
C ALA A 316 5.28 -9.06 4.61
N GLY A 317 4.46 -9.68 5.46
CA GLY A 317 4.88 -10.06 6.81
C GLY A 317 6.02 -11.09 6.84
N ASN A 318 6.17 -11.90 5.81
CA ASN A 318 7.31 -12.81 5.64
C ASN A 318 8.59 -12.08 5.16
N ASN A 319 8.45 -10.88 4.61
CA ASN A 319 9.53 -10.05 4.12
C ASN A 319 10.01 -9.06 5.19
N SER A 320 9.11 -8.35 5.82
CA SER A 320 9.42 -7.35 6.85
C SER A 320 9.54 -7.91 8.27
N ASN A 321 9.02 -9.12 8.52
CA ASN A 321 8.83 -9.77 9.82
C ASN A 321 7.79 -9.12 10.74
N LEU A 322 7.42 -7.86 10.52
CA LEU A 322 6.37 -7.14 11.26
C LEU A 322 5.61 -6.20 10.31
N LEU A 323 4.31 -6.03 10.55
CA LEU A 323 3.45 -5.09 9.83
C LEU A 323 3.33 -3.74 10.56
N GLU A 324 4.45 -3.24 11.07
CA GLU A 324 4.53 -2.02 11.88
C GLU A 324 4.99 -0.83 11.04
N THR A 325 4.07 0.04 10.63
CA THR A 325 4.38 1.24 9.83
C THR A 325 5.32 2.21 10.55
N ASN A 326 5.22 2.32 11.89
CA ASN A 326 6.13 3.12 12.70
C ASN A 326 7.60 2.68 12.58
N ARG A 327 7.83 1.38 12.47
CA ARG A 327 9.20 0.86 12.24
C ARG A 327 9.72 1.28 10.87
N ALA A 328 8.88 1.25 9.84
CA ALA A 328 9.26 1.75 8.51
C ALA A 328 9.62 3.24 8.57
N MET A 329 8.85 4.05 9.31
CA MET A 329 9.15 5.47 9.53
C MET A 329 10.48 5.66 10.27
N TYR A 330 10.73 4.87 11.32
CA TYR A 330 12.00 4.91 12.06
C TYR A 330 13.18 4.57 11.16
N LEU A 331 13.10 3.49 10.39
CA LEU A 331 14.18 3.07 9.48
C LEU A 331 14.53 4.17 8.47
N ILE A 332 13.53 4.76 7.82
CA ILE A 332 13.74 5.86 6.87
C ILE A 332 14.40 7.05 7.56
N ALA A 333 13.91 7.46 8.73
CA ALA A 333 14.42 8.61 9.45
C ALA A 333 15.87 8.43 9.91
N VAL A 334 16.33 7.21 10.09
CA VAL A 334 17.71 6.91 10.54
C VAL A 334 18.64 6.66 9.37
N LEU A 335 18.21 5.86 8.38
CA LEU A 335 19.07 5.41 7.29
C LEU A 335 19.45 6.52 6.30
N TYR A 336 18.63 7.56 6.14
CA TYR A 336 18.90 8.69 5.25
C TYR A 336 19.48 9.91 5.99
N LYS A 337 20.05 9.72 7.19
CA LYS A 337 20.75 10.80 7.92
C LYS A 337 22.24 10.89 7.64
N ASP A 338 22.83 9.85 7.06
CA ASP A 338 24.26 9.79 6.78
C ASP A 338 24.53 10.35 5.34
#